data_7401739c83d2119c3e20fc7b93b3800e
#
_entry.id   7401739c83d2119c3e20fc7b93b3800e
#
_cell.length_a   1.000
_cell.length_b   1.000
_cell.length_c   1.000
_cell.angle_alpha   90.00
_cell.angle_beta   90.00
_cell.angle_gamma   90.00
#
_symmetry.space_group_name_H-M   'P 1'
#
loop_
_entity.id
_entity.type
_entity.pdbx_description
1 polymer ?
#
loop_
_entity_poly.entity_id
_entity_poly.type
_entity_poly.pdbx_seq_one_letter_code
_entity_poly.pdbx_strand_id
1 'polypeptide(L)'
;MTSDIRVSRWGGLFTLIVILWLLGLLGAKAMAANGLTTIKSNYGPEETMVRLEAAVTAKGMTVFAHIDHAAGAAKVDMKLRATDLLIFGSPKGGTPVMQSVQTIGIDLPLKALVWQDEAGTTWLSYNDPTWLVERHGGSSDAKVAVHAMAVALDAIATAATSASTTR
;
A
#
# COMPACT_ATOMS: atom_id res chain seq x y z
N MET A 1 -65.27 -1.00 17.37
CA MET A 1 -64.26 0.07 17.47
C MET A 1 -62.89 -0.57 17.27
N THR A 2 -62.46 -0.67 16.03
CA THR A 2 -61.18 -1.26 15.64
C THR A 2 -60.26 -0.12 15.24
N SER A 3 -59.20 0.09 15.99
CA SER A 3 -58.18 1.11 15.72
C SER A 3 -57.09 0.52 14.85
N ASP A 4 -57.02 0.97 13.58
CA ASP A 4 -55.94 0.66 12.63
C ASP A 4 -54.66 1.39 13.03
N ILE A 5 -53.61 0.61 13.37
CA ILE A 5 -52.24 1.14 13.55
C ILE A 5 -51.56 1.12 12.19
N ARG A 6 -51.44 2.27 11.52
CA ARG A 6 -50.62 2.48 10.35
C ARG A 6 -49.15 2.49 10.76
N VAL A 7 -48.43 1.38 10.53
CA VAL A 7 -46.97 1.34 10.64
C VAL A 7 -46.36 2.06 9.44
N SER A 8 -45.65 3.16 9.72
CA SER A 8 -44.98 3.99 8.72
C SER A 8 -43.82 3.22 8.06
N ARG A 9 -43.91 3.01 6.75
CA ARG A 9 -42.92 2.27 5.90
C ARG A 9 -41.65 3.07 5.57
N TRP A 10 -41.38 4.19 6.26
CA TRP A 10 -40.28 5.12 5.93
C TRP A 10 -39.00 4.89 6.75
N GLY A 11 -39.02 4.08 7.81
CA GLY A 11 -37.85 3.82 8.67
C GLY A 11 -36.77 2.94 8.03
N GLY A 12 -37.14 2.10 7.06
CA GLY A 12 -36.20 1.11 6.48
C GLY A 12 -35.21 1.70 5.44
N LEU A 13 -35.61 2.78 4.75
CA LEU A 13 -34.79 3.36 3.69
C LEU A 13 -33.61 4.18 4.24
N PHE A 14 -33.80 4.88 5.35
CA PHE A 14 -32.73 5.68 5.99
C PHE A 14 -31.65 4.79 6.62
N THR A 15 -32.00 3.64 7.18
CA THR A 15 -31.03 2.72 7.78
C THR A 15 -30.13 2.05 6.74
N LEU A 16 -30.67 1.73 5.56
CA LEU A 16 -29.88 1.15 4.45
C LEU A 16 -28.89 2.14 3.84
N ILE A 17 -29.24 3.42 3.73
CA ILE A 17 -28.36 4.46 3.18
C ILE A 17 -27.20 4.75 4.13
N VAL A 18 -27.40 4.75 5.44
CA VAL A 18 -26.32 4.98 6.43
C VAL A 18 -25.33 3.81 6.46
N ILE A 19 -25.77 2.57 6.27
CA ILE A 19 -24.88 1.38 6.20
C ILE A 19 -24.02 1.41 4.95
N LEU A 20 -24.55 1.85 3.80
CA LEU A 20 -23.77 1.98 2.56
C LEU A 20 -22.69 3.08 2.64
N TRP A 21 -22.90 4.14 3.42
CA TRP A 21 -21.91 5.21 3.62
C TRP A 21 -20.78 4.82 4.57
N LEU A 22 -21.01 3.92 5.52
CA LEU A 22 -19.98 3.41 6.45
C LEU A 22 -19.03 2.37 5.82
N LEU A 23 -19.43 1.69 4.75
CA LEU A 23 -18.59 0.74 4.00
C LEU A 23 -17.64 1.42 3.00
N GLY A 24 -17.80 2.69 2.72
CA GLY A 24 -16.96 3.45 1.78
C GLY A 24 -15.64 3.98 2.35
N LEU A 25 -15.36 3.80 3.64
CA LEU A 25 -14.19 4.37 4.33
C LEU A 25 -13.00 3.42 4.51
N LEU A 26 -13.14 2.13 4.14
CA LEU A 26 -11.97 1.26 4.03
C LEU A 26 -11.37 1.47 2.64
N GLY A 27 -10.22 2.14 2.59
CA GLY A 27 -9.44 2.30 1.37
C GLY A 27 -9.29 0.95 0.68
N ALA A 28 -9.89 0.82 -0.50
CA ALA A 28 -9.88 -0.44 -1.23
C ALA A 28 -8.44 -0.81 -1.59
N LYS A 29 -7.90 -1.84 -0.94
CA LYS A 29 -6.63 -2.45 -1.28
C LYS A 29 -6.91 -3.42 -2.43
N ALA A 30 -6.43 -3.11 -3.62
CA ALA A 30 -6.51 -4.00 -4.77
C ALA A 30 -5.14 -4.68 -4.97
N MET A 31 -5.12 -6.02 -4.88
CA MET A 31 -3.98 -6.82 -5.33
C MET A 31 -4.27 -7.25 -6.77
N ALA A 32 -3.43 -6.83 -7.70
CA ALA A 32 -3.53 -7.25 -9.09
C ALA A 32 -2.95 -8.66 -9.27
N ALA A 33 -3.41 -9.39 -10.30
CA ALA A 33 -2.93 -10.75 -10.62
C ALA A 33 -1.42 -10.82 -10.90
N ASN A 34 -0.75 -9.69 -11.10
CA ASN A 34 0.69 -9.57 -11.31
C ASN A 34 1.50 -9.33 -10.01
N GLY A 35 0.87 -9.51 -8.84
CA GLY A 35 1.54 -9.33 -7.54
C GLY A 35 1.67 -7.88 -7.08
N LEU A 36 1.16 -6.90 -7.84
CA LEU A 36 1.21 -5.50 -7.44
C LEU A 36 0.05 -5.17 -6.49
N THR A 37 0.36 -4.70 -5.30
CA THR A 37 -0.61 -4.11 -4.36
C THR A 37 -0.63 -2.61 -4.56
N THR A 38 -1.83 -2.02 -4.72
CA THR A 38 -2.01 -0.57 -4.92
C THR A 38 -3.07 -0.04 -3.96
N ILE A 39 -2.74 1.04 -3.25
CA ILE A 39 -3.56 1.66 -2.20
C ILE A 39 -3.70 3.14 -2.53
N LYS A 40 -4.94 3.65 -2.50
CA LYS A 40 -5.20 5.08 -2.63
C LYS A 40 -4.70 5.81 -1.39
N SER A 41 -3.94 6.90 -1.59
CA SER A 41 -3.55 7.79 -0.50
C SER A 41 -4.60 8.86 -0.25
N ASN A 42 -4.77 9.22 1.03
CA ASN A 42 -5.56 10.39 1.45
C ASN A 42 -4.77 11.71 1.36
N TYR A 43 -3.51 11.64 0.95
CA TYR A 43 -2.57 12.76 0.90
C TYR A 43 -2.04 12.98 -0.52
N GLY A 44 -1.43 14.13 -0.75
CA GLY A 44 -0.67 14.39 -1.98
C GLY A 44 0.60 13.54 -2.06
N PRO A 45 1.27 13.51 -3.23
CA PRO A 45 2.45 12.65 -3.45
C PRO A 45 3.59 12.93 -2.45
N GLU A 46 3.95 14.19 -2.26
CA GLU A 46 5.04 14.60 -1.35
C GLU A 46 4.76 14.17 0.10
N GLU A 47 3.57 14.47 0.63
CA GLU A 47 3.21 14.08 1.99
C GLU A 47 3.14 12.56 2.14
N THR A 48 2.62 11.84 1.14
CA THR A 48 2.60 10.37 1.15
C THR A 48 4.01 9.80 1.23
N MET A 49 4.98 10.36 0.50
CA MET A 49 6.37 9.93 0.52
C MET A 49 7.03 10.22 1.89
N VAL A 50 6.85 11.42 2.44
CA VAL A 50 7.36 11.76 3.79
C VAL A 50 6.82 10.80 4.85
N ARG A 51 5.53 10.50 4.80
CA ARG A 51 4.89 9.55 5.72
C ARG A 51 5.40 8.11 5.52
N LEU A 52 5.64 7.71 4.27
CA LEU A 52 6.21 6.41 3.93
C LEU A 52 7.62 6.26 4.53
N GLU A 53 8.50 7.23 4.35
CA GLU A 53 9.85 7.23 4.92
C GLU A 53 9.82 7.17 6.46
N ALA A 54 8.94 7.95 7.08
CA ALA A 54 8.74 7.92 8.52
C ALA A 54 8.27 6.55 9.02
N ALA A 55 7.30 5.92 8.32
CA ALA A 55 6.79 4.59 8.67
C ALA A 55 7.86 3.50 8.51
N VAL A 56 8.67 3.56 7.45
CA VAL A 56 9.81 2.66 7.21
C VAL A 56 10.82 2.77 8.35
N THR A 57 11.20 3.98 8.72
CA THR A 57 12.16 4.25 9.80
C THR A 57 11.63 3.81 11.16
N ALA A 58 10.35 4.06 11.44
CA ALA A 58 9.69 3.62 12.68
C ALA A 58 9.65 2.09 12.83
N LYS A 59 9.70 1.34 11.73
CA LYS A 59 9.84 -0.13 11.72
C LYS A 59 11.29 -0.61 11.84
N GLY A 60 12.26 0.28 12.03
CA GLY A 60 13.68 -0.05 12.11
C GLY A 60 14.27 -0.54 10.80
N MET A 61 13.66 -0.19 9.68
CA MET A 61 14.20 -0.47 8.35
C MET A 61 15.09 0.67 7.87
N THR A 62 16.04 0.36 6.99
CA THR A 62 16.95 1.33 6.37
C THR A 62 16.35 1.78 5.03
N VAL A 63 16.32 3.09 4.81
CA VAL A 63 16.09 3.68 3.48
C VAL A 63 17.44 3.66 2.75
N PHE A 64 17.49 3.00 1.60
CA PHE A 64 18.70 2.91 0.76
C PHE A 64 18.73 3.98 -0.31
N ALA A 65 17.58 4.29 -0.92
CA ALA A 65 17.47 5.32 -1.94
C ALA A 65 16.03 5.86 -2.05
N HIS A 66 15.94 7.12 -2.48
CA HIS A 66 14.74 7.77 -2.96
C HIS A 66 15.01 8.23 -4.40
N ILE A 67 14.18 7.83 -5.34
CA ILE A 67 14.34 8.10 -6.78
C ILE A 67 13.13 8.88 -7.27
N ASP A 68 13.31 10.15 -7.58
CA ASP A 68 12.32 11.00 -8.22
C ASP A 68 12.39 10.83 -9.75
N HIS A 69 11.48 10.02 -10.28
CA HIS A 69 11.38 9.78 -11.73
C HIS A 69 10.88 11.01 -12.48
N ALA A 70 10.02 11.84 -11.86
CA ALA A 70 9.52 13.06 -12.48
C ALA A 70 10.64 14.10 -12.66
N ALA A 71 11.49 14.29 -11.64
CA ALA A 71 12.68 15.13 -11.76
C ALA A 71 13.69 14.54 -12.77
N GLY A 72 13.80 13.22 -12.85
CA GLY A 72 14.58 12.54 -13.87
C GLY A 72 14.10 12.85 -15.29
N ALA A 73 12.80 12.77 -15.53
CA ALA A 73 12.17 13.10 -16.81
C ALA A 73 12.40 14.57 -17.21
N ALA A 74 12.27 15.49 -16.25
CA ALA A 74 12.49 16.92 -16.48
C ALA A 74 13.91 17.25 -16.97
N LYS A 75 14.93 16.48 -16.54
CA LYS A 75 16.33 16.66 -16.99
C LYS A 75 16.57 16.34 -18.47
N VAL A 76 15.63 15.65 -19.10
CA VAL A 76 15.65 15.30 -20.53
C VAL A 76 14.46 15.92 -21.28
N ASP A 77 13.93 17.06 -20.77
CA ASP A 77 12.84 17.83 -21.35
C ASP A 77 11.53 17.03 -21.54
N MET A 78 11.32 15.99 -20.73
CA MET A 78 10.10 15.17 -20.73
C MET A 78 9.22 15.50 -19.52
N LYS A 79 7.90 15.36 -19.68
CA LYS A 79 6.94 15.54 -18.60
C LYS A 79 6.50 14.19 -18.05
N LEU A 80 6.60 14.03 -16.74
CA LEU A 80 6.06 12.90 -16.00
C LEU A 80 5.31 13.44 -14.77
N ARG A 81 4.14 12.88 -14.48
CA ARG A 81 3.44 13.16 -13.22
C ARG A 81 4.29 12.69 -12.04
N ALA A 82 4.00 13.17 -10.84
CA ALA A 82 4.66 12.73 -9.62
C ALA A 82 4.78 11.19 -9.61
N THR A 83 6.00 10.70 -9.54
CA THR A 83 6.35 9.28 -9.60
C THR A 83 7.66 9.10 -8.86
N ASP A 84 7.56 8.68 -7.59
CA ASP A 84 8.66 8.61 -6.64
C ASP A 84 8.81 7.20 -6.11
N LEU A 85 10.01 6.64 -6.16
CA LEU A 85 10.33 5.31 -5.70
C LEU A 85 11.18 5.36 -4.43
N LEU A 86 10.71 4.73 -3.36
CA LEU A 86 11.48 4.49 -2.16
C LEU A 86 12.00 3.06 -2.16
N ILE A 87 13.32 2.89 -1.96
CA ILE A 87 14.01 1.60 -1.81
C ILE A 87 14.43 1.44 -0.37
N PHE A 88 13.94 0.41 0.30
CA PHE A 88 14.15 0.21 1.73
C PHE A 88 14.13 -1.27 2.13
N GLY A 89 14.65 -1.57 3.31
CA GLY A 89 14.62 -2.95 3.82
C GLY A 89 15.43 -3.13 5.09
N SER A 90 15.52 -4.40 5.50
CA SER A 90 16.33 -4.82 6.63
C SER A 90 17.01 -6.14 6.32
N PRO A 91 18.34 -6.30 6.60
CA PRO A 91 19.04 -7.58 6.47
C PRO A 91 18.37 -8.71 7.25
N LYS A 92 17.79 -8.40 8.44
CA LYS A 92 17.08 -9.40 9.25
C LYS A 92 15.87 -10.00 8.53
N GLY A 93 15.17 -9.21 7.69
CA GLY A 93 14.03 -9.69 6.92
C GLY A 93 14.45 -10.33 5.59
N GLY A 94 15.37 -9.71 4.86
CA GLY A 94 15.75 -10.12 3.52
C GLY A 94 16.65 -11.36 3.47
N THR A 95 17.61 -11.49 4.40
CA THR A 95 18.61 -12.59 4.37
C THR A 95 17.97 -13.97 4.45
N PRO A 96 17.02 -14.26 5.35
CA PRO A 96 16.36 -15.59 5.40
C PRO A 96 15.66 -15.95 4.09
N VAL A 97 15.07 -14.96 3.42
CA VAL A 97 14.39 -15.17 2.13
C VAL A 97 15.40 -15.47 1.03
N MET A 98 16.52 -14.73 0.97
CA MET A 98 17.61 -14.99 0.02
C MET A 98 18.34 -16.33 0.29
N GLN A 99 18.41 -16.77 1.54
CA GLN A 99 18.94 -18.11 1.85
C GLN A 99 18.06 -19.23 1.31
N SER A 100 16.74 -19.02 1.25
CA SER A 100 15.80 -19.98 0.65
C SER A 100 15.83 -19.94 -0.88
N VAL A 101 15.91 -18.75 -1.48
CA VAL A 101 15.97 -18.54 -2.93
C VAL A 101 16.83 -17.31 -3.25
N GLN A 102 18.10 -17.52 -3.57
CA GLN A 102 19.08 -16.45 -3.69
C GLN A 102 18.75 -15.45 -4.80
N THR A 103 18.10 -15.89 -5.89
CA THR A 103 17.75 -15.05 -7.03
C THR A 103 16.75 -13.93 -6.70
N ILE A 104 16.01 -14.04 -5.58
CA ILE A 104 15.11 -12.98 -5.13
C ILE A 104 15.86 -11.68 -4.76
N GLY A 105 17.19 -11.77 -4.58
CA GLY A 105 18.03 -10.60 -4.36
C GLY A 105 17.92 -9.53 -5.45
N ILE A 106 17.45 -9.87 -6.68
CA ILE A 106 17.17 -8.89 -7.74
C ILE A 106 15.96 -8.00 -7.42
N ASP A 107 14.98 -8.54 -6.67
CA ASP A 107 13.78 -7.83 -6.26
C ASP A 107 13.91 -7.17 -4.87
N LEU A 108 14.94 -7.56 -4.10
CA LEU A 108 15.28 -6.93 -2.82
C LEU A 108 16.42 -5.90 -3.03
N PRO A 109 16.47 -4.82 -2.22
CA PRO A 109 15.56 -4.43 -1.14
C PRO A 109 14.14 -4.16 -1.63
N LEU A 110 13.17 -4.12 -0.68
CA LEU A 110 11.78 -3.78 -0.98
C LEU A 110 11.69 -2.40 -1.63
N LYS A 111 10.63 -2.21 -2.42
CA LYS A 111 10.36 -0.97 -3.14
C LYS A 111 8.91 -0.58 -2.97
N ALA A 112 8.65 0.70 -2.76
CA ALA A 112 7.30 1.27 -2.81
C ALA A 112 7.30 2.51 -3.69
N LEU A 113 6.33 2.59 -4.59
CA LEU A 113 6.14 3.67 -5.54
C LEU A 113 4.99 4.55 -5.07
N VAL A 114 5.23 5.84 -4.88
CA VAL A 114 4.21 6.86 -4.73
C VAL A 114 4.03 7.54 -6.08
N TRP A 115 2.80 7.56 -6.60
CA TRP A 115 2.55 8.07 -7.93
C TRP A 115 1.17 8.71 -8.05
N GLN A 116 1.00 9.58 -9.04
CA GLN A 116 -0.25 10.29 -9.31
C GLN A 116 -0.82 9.88 -10.66
N ASP A 117 -2.10 9.51 -10.69
CA ASP A 117 -2.81 9.17 -11.92
C ASP A 117 -3.26 10.42 -12.71
N GLU A 118 -3.94 10.22 -13.84
CA GLU A 118 -4.43 11.31 -14.70
C GLU A 118 -5.51 12.17 -14.04
N ALA A 119 -6.25 11.60 -13.10
CA ALA A 119 -7.28 12.30 -12.33
C ALA A 119 -6.69 13.10 -11.15
N GLY A 120 -5.37 13.07 -10.95
CA GLY A 120 -4.70 13.71 -9.82
C GLY A 120 -4.78 12.92 -8.52
N THR A 121 -5.25 11.67 -8.56
CA THR A 121 -5.30 10.82 -7.37
C THR A 121 -3.91 10.29 -7.06
N THR A 122 -3.52 10.35 -5.78
CA THR A 122 -2.25 9.78 -5.31
C THR A 122 -2.44 8.32 -4.91
N TRP A 123 -1.51 7.48 -5.34
CA TRP A 123 -1.45 6.05 -5.08
C TRP A 123 -0.11 5.65 -4.48
N LEU A 124 -0.12 4.62 -3.64
CA LEU A 124 1.06 3.91 -3.18
C LEU A 124 0.98 2.47 -3.69
N SER A 125 2.02 2.01 -4.38
CA SER A 125 2.10 0.66 -4.94
C SER A 125 3.38 -0.06 -4.50
N TYR A 126 3.27 -1.37 -4.24
CA TYR A 126 4.41 -2.23 -3.93
C TYR A 126 4.17 -3.67 -4.40
N ASN A 127 5.24 -4.43 -4.62
CA ASN A 127 5.13 -5.85 -4.93
C ASN A 127 4.85 -6.66 -3.66
N ASP A 128 3.87 -7.56 -3.73
CA ASP A 128 3.57 -8.49 -2.63
C ASP A 128 4.74 -9.45 -2.41
N PRO A 129 5.26 -9.59 -1.18
CA PRO A 129 6.41 -10.46 -0.90
C PRO A 129 6.15 -11.94 -1.20
N THR A 130 4.91 -12.42 -1.05
CA THR A 130 4.55 -13.81 -1.37
C THR A 130 4.69 -14.06 -2.86
N TRP A 131 4.14 -13.13 -3.66
CA TRP A 131 4.27 -13.20 -5.12
C TRP A 131 5.74 -13.13 -5.57
N LEU A 132 6.56 -12.29 -4.94
CA LEU A 132 7.99 -12.23 -5.25
C LEU A 132 8.68 -13.59 -5.02
N VAL A 133 8.42 -14.25 -3.90
CA VAL A 133 9.00 -15.57 -3.62
C VAL A 133 8.51 -16.63 -4.60
N GLU A 134 7.22 -16.64 -4.91
CA GLU A 134 6.63 -17.57 -5.90
C GLU A 134 7.24 -17.38 -7.29
N ARG A 135 7.44 -16.13 -7.73
CA ARG A 135 8.10 -15.78 -8.98
C ARG A 135 9.50 -16.40 -9.13
N HIS A 136 10.23 -16.52 -8.01
CA HIS A 136 11.57 -17.08 -7.97
C HIS A 136 11.61 -18.59 -7.68
N GLY A 137 10.43 -19.25 -7.59
CA GLY A 137 10.35 -20.68 -7.28
C GLY A 137 10.77 -21.01 -5.84
N GLY A 138 10.61 -20.04 -4.93
CA GLY A 138 10.97 -20.18 -3.51
C GLY A 138 10.13 -21.23 -2.81
N SER A 139 10.76 -21.95 -1.87
CA SER A 139 10.14 -23.02 -1.08
C SER A 139 9.38 -22.50 0.14
N SER A 140 8.71 -23.44 0.82
CA SER A 140 8.01 -23.18 2.09
C SER A 140 8.92 -22.70 3.23
N ASP A 141 10.23 -22.82 3.12
CA ASP A 141 11.18 -22.53 4.20
C ASP A 141 11.26 -21.03 4.53
N ALA A 142 10.96 -20.18 3.55
CA ALA A 142 10.89 -18.73 3.74
C ALA A 142 9.54 -18.22 4.25
N LYS A 143 8.50 -19.05 4.42
CA LYS A 143 7.12 -18.61 4.72
C LYS A 143 7.01 -17.65 5.91
N VAL A 144 7.72 -17.93 6.99
CA VAL A 144 7.66 -17.08 8.21
C VAL A 144 8.24 -15.70 7.93
N ALA A 145 9.40 -15.63 7.25
CA ALA A 145 10.05 -14.37 6.90
C ALA A 145 9.23 -13.57 5.88
N VAL A 146 8.67 -14.25 4.88
CA VAL A 146 7.80 -13.65 3.85
C VAL A 146 6.52 -13.09 4.46
N HIS A 147 5.87 -13.84 5.35
CA HIS A 147 4.68 -13.36 6.06
C HIS A 147 4.98 -12.14 6.92
N ALA A 148 6.08 -12.16 7.69
CA ALA A 148 6.51 -11.01 8.49
C ALA A 148 6.78 -9.78 7.61
N MET A 149 7.39 -9.96 6.44
CA MET A 149 7.66 -8.92 5.46
C MET A 149 6.35 -8.34 4.90
N ALA A 150 5.37 -9.19 4.55
CA ALA A 150 4.06 -8.77 4.04
C ALA A 150 3.28 -7.96 5.10
N VAL A 151 3.26 -8.42 6.35
CA VAL A 151 2.62 -7.71 7.47
C VAL A 151 3.29 -6.35 7.72
N ALA A 152 4.62 -6.29 7.67
CA ALA A 152 5.34 -5.03 7.84
C ALA A 152 5.05 -4.04 6.72
N LEU A 153 5.05 -4.49 5.46
CA LEU A 153 4.70 -3.65 4.29
C LEU A 153 3.27 -3.12 4.36
N ASP A 154 2.31 -3.96 4.73
CA ASP A 154 0.92 -3.56 4.89
C ASP A 154 0.75 -2.47 5.95
N ALA A 155 1.41 -2.63 7.09
CA ALA A 155 1.39 -1.64 8.16
C ALA A 155 2.06 -0.32 7.74
N ILE A 156 3.20 -0.37 7.02
CA ILE A 156 3.90 0.80 6.49
C ILE A 156 3.02 1.54 5.47
N ALA A 157 2.43 0.81 4.52
CA ALA A 157 1.57 1.38 3.49
C ALA A 157 0.32 2.02 4.09
N THR A 158 -0.31 1.37 5.06
CA THR A 158 -1.46 1.91 5.80
C THR A 158 -1.09 3.21 6.53
N ALA A 159 0.04 3.23 7.23
CA ALA A 159 0.51 4.43 7.94
C ALA A 159 0.82 5.60 6.98
N ALA A 160 1.32 5.29 5.78
CA ALA A 160 1.63 6.30 4.77
C ALA A 160 0.39 6.90 4.09
N THR A 161 -0.68 6.10 3.92
CA THR A 161 -1.82 6.46 3.07
C THR A 161 -3.10 6.83 3.82
N SER A 162 -3.27 6.32 5.06
CA SER A 162 -4.51 6.53 5.82
C SER A 162 -4.49 7.84 6.59
N ALA A 163 -5.63 8.54 6.63
CA ALA A 163 -5.80 9.72 7.47
C ALA A 163 -5.57 9.34 8.95
N SER A 164 -4.81 10.17 9.66
CA SER A 164 -4.64 10.02 11.12
C SER A 164 -6.02 10.17 11.77
N THR A 165 -6.52 9.12 12.38
CA THR A 165 -7.68 9.22 13.25
C THR A 165 -7.21 9.93 14.52
N THR A 166 -7.28 11.27 14.53
CA THR A 166 -7.07 12.03 15.77
C THR A 166 -8.22 11.63 16.71
N ARG A 167 -7.90 10.95 17.80
CA ARG A 167 -8.79 10.77 18.94
C ARG A 167 -8.68 11.96 19.87
#